data_c811b8903ecb2b082cbfb5e9f28fd7e0
#
_entry.id   c811b8903ecb2b082cbfb5e9f28fd7e0
#
_cell.length_a   1.000
_cell.length_b   1.000
_cell.length_c   1.000
_cell.angle_alpha   90.00
_cell.angle_beta   90.00
_cell.angle_gamma   90.00
#
_symmetry.space_group_name_H-M   'P 1'
#
loop_
_entity.id
_entity.type
_entity.pdbx_description
1 polymer ?
#
loop_
_entity_poly.entity_id
_entity_poly.type
_entity_poly.pdbx_seq_one_letter_code
_entity_poly.pdbx_strand_id
1 'polypeptide(L)'
;ASDVYKRQVLNMKPVADELVRNYLMHQLQVPDYKAEVCVAFARGNIGKAKSLASSEDFDNIKNEALSLLKYIQDMDLSEITAAIKKITEYKLQINDYLDLIAIWYRDVLLFKATSDVNHLVFREEISAIRRVAQRSSYEGIEEVIEALDKAKRRLDANVNFDLTMELLMLEIKENG
;
A
#
# COMPACT_ATOMS: atom_id res chain seq x y z
N ALA A 1 -29.67 -25.16 29.20
CA ALA A 1 -28.76 -24.26 29.93
C ALA A 1 -27.28 -24.63 29.79
N SER A 2 -26.88 -25.53 28.89
CA SER A 2 -25.50 -26.07 28.88
C SER A 2 -24.61 -25.53 27.77
N ASP A 3 -25.09 -24.66 26.87
CA ASP A 3 -24.35 -24.22 25.68
C ASP A 3 -23.76 -22.78 25.74
N VAL A 4 -24.08 -22.04 26.77
CA VAL A 4 -23.64 -20.63 26.92
C VAL A 4 -22.17 -20.51 27.34
N TYR A 5 -21.58 -21.54 27.95
CA TYR A 5 -20.21 -21.52 28.47
C TYR A 5 -19.14 -22.05 27.52
N LYS A 6 -19.47 -22.48 26.29
CA LYS A 6 -18.53 -23.16 25.39
C LYS A 6 -17.84 -22.25 24.37
N ARG A 7 -18.14 -20.96 24.35
CA ARG A 7 -17.49 -20.00 23.43
C ARG A 7 -16.66 -19.00 24.21
N GLN A 8 -15.37 -19.28 24.37
CA GLN A 8 -14.42 -18.27 24.82
C GLN A 8 -13.95 -17.44 23.61
N VAL A 9 -14.13 -16.13 23.67
CA VAL A 9 -13.54 -15.21 22.69
C VAL A 9 -12.13 -14.87 23.15
N LEU A 10 -11.14 -15.35 22.42
CA LEU A 10 -9.74 -14.98 22.63
C LEU A 10 -9.42 -13.77 21.75
N ASN A 11 -9.25 -12.61 22.37
CA ASN A 11 -8.77 -11.41 21.69
C ASN A 11 -7.25 -11.48 21.54
N MET A 12 -6.78 -11.82 20.35
CA MET A 12 -5.36 -11.81 20.01
C MET A 12 -4.90 -10.36 19.78
N LYS A 13 -3.87 -9.94 20.50
CA LYS A 13 -3.23 -8.63 20.27
C LYS A 13 -2.28 -8.71 19.08
N PRO A 14 -2.11 -7.60 18.32
CA PRO A 14 -1.08 -7.52 17.30
C PRO A 14 0.31 -7.80 17.88
N VAL A 15 1.13 -8.52 17.15
CA VAL A 15 2.53 -8.79 17.49
C VAL A 15 3.37 -7.58 17.06
N ALA A 16 4.41 -7.26 17.81
CA ALA A 16 5.33 -6.17 17.47
C ALA A 16 5.99 -6.42 16.09
N ASP A 17 6.12 -5.39 15.29
CA ASP A 17 6.64 -5.45 13.90
C ASP A 17 8.03 -6.10 13.84
N GLU A 18 8.90 -5.81 14.80
CA GLU A 18 10.23 -6.40 14.89
C GLU A 18 10.18 -7.94 15.03
N LEU A 19 9.25 -8.46 15.82
CA LEU A 19 9.08 -9.91 15.98
C LEU A 19 8.55 -10.57 14.71
N VAL A 20 7.62 -9.91 14.01
CA VAL A 20 7.10 -10.38 12.72
C VAL A 20 8.21 -10.37 11.68
N ARG A 21 9.02 -9.30 11.62
CA ARG A 21 10.18 -9.20 10.72
C ARG A 21 11.18 -10.32 10.98
N ASN A 22 11.59 -10.50 12.24
CA ASN A 22 12.54 -11.55 12.62
C ASN A 22 12.03 -12.95 12.25
N TYR A 23 10.73 -13.20 12.43
CA TYR A 23 10.11 -14.46 12.00
C TYR A 23 10.21 -14.66 10.48
N LEU A 24 9.85 -13.65 9.68
CA LEU A 24 9.92 -13.73 8.22
C LEU A 24 11.37 -13.95 7.72
N MET A 25 12.31 -13.21 8.26
CA MET A 25 13.71 -13.25 7.81
C MET A 25 14.43 -14.52 8.25
N HIS A 26 14.30 -14.92 9.51
CA HIS A 26 15.07 -16.03 10.07
C HIS A 26 14.41 -17.39 9.92
N GLN A 27 13.08 -17.46 9.99
CA GLN A 27 12.36 -18.74 9.89
C GLN A 27 11.94 -19.06 8.46
N LEU A 28 11.55 -18.03 7.68
CA LEU A 28 11.06 -18.21 6.31
C LEU A 28 12.05 -17.75 5.24
N GLN A 29 13.24 -17.27 5.63
CA GLN A 29 14.31 -16.82 4.72
C GLN A 29 13.84 -15.74 3.73
N VAL A 30 12.86 -14.91 4.15
CA VAL A 30 12.36 -13.79 3.34
C VAL A 30 13.40 -12.68 3.31
N PRO A 31 13.77 -12.13 2.14
CA PRO A 31 14.69 -10.99 2.06
C PRO A 31 14.17 -9.77 2.83
N ASP A 32 15.08 -8.98 3.42
CA ASP A 32 14.75 -7.83 4.28
C ASP A 32 13.76 -6.86 3.63
N TYR A 33 14.02 -6.44 2.39
CA TYR A 33 13.15 -5.53 1.65
C TYR A 33 11.71 -6.05 1.47
N LYS A 34 11.55 -7.36 1.27
CA LYS A 34 10.23 -8.00 1.15
C LYS A 34 9.58 -8.16 2.52
N ALA A 35 10.37 -8.49 3.54
CA ALA A 35 9.88 -8.60 4.90
C ALA A 35 9.31 -7.27 5.41
N GLU A 36 9.97 -6.14 5.14
CA GLU A 36 9.47 -4.80 5.50
C GLU A 36 8.07 -4.52 4.94
N VAL A 37 7.87 -4.79 3.65
CA VAL A 37 6.56 -4.61 3.01
C VAL A 37 5.52 -5.52 3.68
N CYS A 38 5.84 -6.80 3.88
CA CYS A 38 4.91 -7.75 4.51
C CYS A 38 4.56 -7.36 5.94
N VAL A 39 5.51 -6.84 6.73
CA VAL A 39 5.29 -6.35 8.09
C VAL A 39 4.34 -5.17 8.09
N ALA A 40 4.58 -4.16 7.23
CA ALA A 40 3.74 -2.98 7.12
C ALA A 40 2.28 -3.33 6.78
N PHE A 41 2.07 -4.29 5.87
CA PHE A 41 0.74 -4.78 5.50
C PHE A 41 0.08 -5.66 6.55
N ALA A 42 0.86 -6.45 7.28
CA ALA A 42 0.35 -7.40 8.25
C ALA A 42 -0.14 -6.75 9.54
N ARG A 43 0.38 -5.56 9.89
CA ARG A 43 -0.01 -4.81 11.11
C ARG A 43 -0.02 -5.72 12.34
N GLY A 44 1.05 -6.48 12.54
CA GLY A 44 1.21 -7.41 13.66
C GLY A 44 0.51 -8.77 13.50
N ASN A 45 -0.08 -9.08 12.35
CA ASN A 45 -0.67 -10.39 12.06
C ASN A 45 0.35 -11.31 11.36
N ILE A 46 0.98 -12.22 12.09
CA ILE A 46 2.00 -13.15 11.57
C ILE A 46 1.45 -14.03 10.44
N GLY A 47 0.20 -14.51 10.56
CA GLY A 47 -0.44 -15.34 9.53
C GLY A 47 -0.58 -14.58 8.20
N LYS A 48 -1.05 -13.33 8.27
CA LYS A 48 -1.12 -12.43 7.10
C LYS A 48 0.27 -12.16 6.53
N ALA A 49 1.26 -11.85 7.37
CA ALA A 49 2.64 -11.61 6.95
C ALA A 49 3.23 -12.80 6.17
N LYS A 50 3.04 -14.01 6.69
CA LYS A 50 3.47 -15.24 6.03
C LYS A 50 2.78 -15.44 4.69
N SER A 51 1.46 -15.25 4.62
CA SER A 51 0.69 -15.37 3.37
C SER A 51 1.17 -14.40 2.31
N LEU A 52 1.38 -13.13 2.67
CA LEU A 52 1.90 -12.11 1.76
C LEU A 52 3.31 -12.44 1.25
N ALA A 53 4.18 -12.93 2.14
CA ALA A 53 5.56 -13.27 1.79
C ALA A 53 5.68 -14.40 0.74
N SER A 54 4.68 -15.29 0.66
CA SER A 54 4.63 -16.41 -0.29
C SER A 54 3.69 -16.17 -1.47
N SER A 55 3.05 -15.00 -1.58
CA SER A 55 2.06 -14.71 -2.62
C SER A 55 2.70 -14.06 -3.84
N GLU A 56 2.66 -14.76 -4.98
CA GLU A 56 3.05 -14.18 -6.28
C GLU A 56 2.07 -13.08 -6.71
N ASP A 57 0.77 -13.24 -6.42
CA ASP A 57 -0.24 -12.23 -6.74
C ASP A 57 0.05 -10.91 -6.01
N PHE A 58 0.45 -10.98 -4.74
CA PHE A 58 0.83 -9.78 -3.99
C PHE A 58 2.08 -9.12 -4.57
N ASP A 59 3.10 -9.89 -4.97
CA ASP A 59 4.29 -9.37 -5.63
C ASP A 59 3.94 -8.68 -6.96
N ASN A 60 3.03 -9.24 -7.75
CA ASN A 60 2.57 -8.66 -9.01
C ASN A 60 1.83 -7.34 -8.78
N ILE A 61 0.88 -7.30 -7.84
CA ILE A 61 0.14 -6.08 -7.47
C ILE A 61 1.11 -5.00 -6.98
N LYS A 62 2.05 -5.35 -6.11
CA LYS A 62 3.06 -4.42 -5.61
C LYS A 62 3.90 -3.83 -6.73
N ASN A 63 4.41 -4.66 -7.63
CA ASN A 63 5.26 -4.21 -8.72
C ASN A 63 4.51 -3.31 -9.70
N GLU A 64 3.24 -3.61 -10.00
CA GLU A 64 2.39 -2.79 -10.85
C GLU A 64 2.09 -1.43 -10.19
N ALA A 65 1.73 -1.42 -8.90
CA ALA A 65 1.46 -0.19 -8.16
C ALA A 65 2.71 0.71 -8.07
N LEU A 66 3.87 0.14 -7.76
CA LEU A 66 5.12 0.89 -7.69
C LEU A 66 5.53 1.42 -9.07
N SER A 67 5.35 0.64 -10.13
CA SER A 67 5.61 1.09 -11.50
C SER A 67 4.75 2.29 -11.87
N LEU A 68 3.46 2.24 -11.56
CA LEU A 68 2.54 3.35 -11.79
C LEU A 68 2.98 4.60 -11.01
N LEU A 69 3.21 4.48 -9.71
CA LEU A 69 3.52 5.60 -8.82
C LEU A 69 4.83 6.32 -9.15
N LYS A 70 5.80 5.60 -9.74
CA LYS A 70 7.06 6.18 -10.21
C LYS A 70 6.91 7.14 -11.39
N TYR A 71 5.89 6.94 -12.22
CA TYR A 71 5.79 7.62 -13.51
C TYR A 71 4.47 8.36 -13.74
N ILE A 72 3.49 8.22 -12.87
CA ILE A 72 2.13 8.77 -13.07
C ILE A 72 2.10 10.27 -13.33
N GLN A 73 3.00 11.03 -12.71
CA GLN A 73 3.09 12.49 -12.90
C GLN A 73 3.49 12.86 -14.35
N ASP A 74 4.25 12.00 -15.01
CA ASP A 74 4.72 12.21 -16.39
C ASP A 74 3.82 11.55 -17.45
N MET A 75 2.84 10.71 -17.03
CA MET A 75 1.90 10.01 -17.93
C MET A 75 0.92 10.97 -18.60
N ASP A 76 0.55 10.67 -19.84
CA ASP A 76 -0.59 11.31 -20.49
C ASP A 76 -1.94 10.64 -20.11
N LEU A 77 -3.07 11.22 -20.56
CA LEU A 77 -4.40 10.69 -20.26
C LEU A 77 -4.63 9.28 -20.84
N SER A 78 -4.03 8.97 -21.99
CA SER A 78 -4.14 7.64 -22.60
C SER A 78 -3.42 6.59 -21.77
N GLU A 79 -2.22 6.92 -21.27
CA GLU A 79 -1.43 6.07 -20.39
C GLU A 79 -2.13 5.83 -19.05
N ILE A 80 -2.75 6.88 -18.46
CA ILE A 80 -3.57 6.75 -17.25
C ILE A 80 -4.77 5.83 -17.49
N THR A 81 -5.48 6.00 -18.61
CA THR A 81 -6.61 5.14 -18.97
C THR A 81 -6.16 3.68 -19.14
N ALA A 82 -5.01 3.45 -19.75
CA ALA A 82 -4.44 2.10 -19.86
C ALA A 82 -4.05 1.51 -18.50
N ALA A 83 -3.49 2.32 -17.60
CA ALA A 83 -3.18 1.91 -16.24
C ALA A 83 -4.45 1.52 -15.45
N ILE A 84 -5.53 2.28 -15.55
CA ILE A 84 -6.81 1.97 -14.90
C ILE A 84 -7.36 0.63 -15.38
N LYS A 85 -7.26 0.34 -16.68
CA LYS A 85 -7.66 -0.98 -17.22
C LYS A 85 -6.87 -2.13 -16.61
N LYS A 86 -5.57 -1.95 -16.38
CA LYS A 86 -4.75 -2.95 -15.68
C LYS A 86 -5.17 -3.08 -14.20
N ILE A 87 -5.44 -1.98 -13.52
CA ILE A 87 -5.91 -2.00 -12.13
C ILE A 87 -7.22 -2.77 -12.00
N THR A 88 -8.08 -2.76 -13.04
CA THR A 88 -9.34 -3.52 -13.06
C THR A 88 -9.09 -5.04 -12.94
N GLU A 89 -7.95 -5.55 -13.38
CA GLU A 89 -7.56 -6.97 -13.20
C GLU A 89 -7.40 -7.33 -11.72
N TYR A 90 -7.05 -6.36 -10.87
CA TYR A 90 -6.87 -6.49 -9.42
C TYR A 90 -8.10 -6.07 -8.61
N LYS A 91 -9.28 -6.00 -9.24
CA LYS A 91 -10.50 -5.50 -8.57
C LYS A 91 -10.85 -6.25 -7.28
N LEU A 92 -10.55 -7.56 -7.21
CA LEU A 92 -10.77 -8.35 -6.00
C LEU A 92 -9.76 -8.04 -4.89
N GLN A 93 -8.57 -7.56 -5.23
CA GLN A 93 -7.50 -7.17 -4.32
C GLN A 93 -7.31 -5.65 -4.27
N ILE A 94 -8.33 -4.87 -4.66
CA ILE A 94 -8.20 -3.42 -4.78
C ILE A 94 -7.80 -2.75 -3.47
N ASN A 95 -8.23 -3.27 -2.34
CA ASN A 95 -7.84 -2.74 -1.03
C ASN A 95 -6.32 -2.88 -0.80
N ASP A 96 -5.71 -3.99 -1.20
CA ASP A 96 -4.26 -4.16 -1.11
C ASP A 96 -3.54 -3.19 -2.05
N TYR A 97 -4.08 -2.95 -3.26
CA TYR A 97 -3.56 -1.96 -4.21
C TYR A 97 -3.60 -0.54 -3.62
N LEU A 98 -4.72 -0.13 -3.03
CA LEU A 98 -4.86 1.17 -2.39
C LEU A 98 -4.00 1.32 -1.14
N ASP A 99 -3.81 0.24 -0.38
CA ASP A 99 -2.90 0.23 0.77
C ASP A 99 -1.43 0.40 0.34
N LEU A 100 -1.02 -0.17 -0.82
CA LEU A 100 0.31 0.07 -1.40
C LEU A 100 0.52 1.55 -1.73
N ILE A 101 -0.47 2.21 -2.35
CA ILE A 101 -0.40 3.64 -2.64
C ILE A 101 -0.30 4.45 -1.34
N ALA A 102 -1.08 4.10 -0.32
CA ALA A 102 -1.05 4.78 0.97
C ALA A 102 0.33 4.66 1.66
N ILE A 103 0.95 3.47 1.62
CA ILE A 103 2.30 3.27 2.19
C ILE A 103 3.34 4.04 1.38
N TRP A 104 3.21 4.11 0.05
CA TRP A 104 4.08 4.92 -0.79
C TRP A 104 4.05 6.40 -0.39
N TYR A 105 2.87 7.00 -0.27
CA TYR A 105 2.74 8.41 0.10
C TYR A 105 3.13 8.67 1.56
N ARG A 106 2.95 7.70 2.45
CA ARG A 106 3.55 7.74 3.79
C ARG A 106 5.06 7.86 3.71
N ASP A 107 5.71 7.03 2.88
CA ASP A 107 7.16 7.06 2.72
C ASP A 107 7.64 8.36 2.08
N VAL A 108 6.92 8.88 1.07
CA VAL A 108 7.18 10.20 0.45
C VAL A 108 7.11 11.31 1.50
N LEU A 109 6.05 11.34 2.31
CA LEU A 109 5.85 12.33 3.36
C LEU A 109 6.95 12.24 4.43
N LEU A 110 7.26 11.02 4.88
CA LEU A 110 8.30 10.78 5.88
C LEU A 110 9.67 11.24 5.37
N PHE A 111 10.02 10.88 4.14
CA PHE A 111 11.27 11.31 3.52
C PHE A 111 11.31 12.83 3.34
N LYS A 112 10.22 13.45 2.89
CA LYS A 112 10.10 14.90 2.73
C LYS A 112 10.33 15.64 4.05
N ALA A 113 9.82 15.10 5.16
CA ALA A 113 9.92 15.72 6.47
C ALA A 113 11.27 15.49 7.16
N THR A 114 11.89 14.32 6.99
CA THR A 114 13.05 13.89 7.80
C THR A 114 14.32 13.67 7.00
N SER A 115 14.22 13.45 5.69
CA SER A 115 15.29 12.97 4.81
C SER A 115 15.93 11.64 5.27
N ASP A 116 15.28 10.91 6.19
CA ASP A 116 15.74 9.63 6.72
C ASP A 116 15.19 8.47 5.90
N VAL A 117 16.08 7.62 5.41
CA VAL A 117 15.73 6.43 4.60
C VAL A 117 15.48 5.18 5.44
N ASN A 118 15.93 5.18 6.72
CA ASN A 118 15.91 3.97 7.54
C ASN A 118 14.50 3.51 7.93
N HIS A 119 13.53 4.43 7.94
CA HIS A 119 12.15 4.18 8.32
C HIS A 119 11.19 4.00 7.12
N LEU A 120 11.73 3.98 5.89
CA LEU A 120 10.93 3.75 4.70
C LEU A 120 10.64 2.26 4.52
N VAL A 121 9.43 1.95 4.10
CA VAL A 121 9.02 0.59 3.71
C VAL A 121 9.59 0.23 2.35
N PHE A 122 9.53 1.17 1.39
CA PHE A 122 10.06 0.98 0.03
C PHE A 122 11.45 1.58 -0.14
N ARG A 123 12.41 1.16 0.68
CA ARG A 123 13.80 1.69 0.67
C ARG A 123 14.49 1.53 -0.67
N GLU A 124 14.22 0.44 -1.39
CA GLU A 124 14.80 0.19 -2.73
C GLU A 124 14.35 1.22 -3.76
N GLU A 125 13.23 1.89 -3.51
CA GLU A 125 12.64 2.90 -4.38
C GLU A 125 13.04 4.34 -3.99
N ILE A 126 14.05 4.51 -3.17
CA ILE A 126 14.47 5.81 -2.62
C ILE A 126 14.67 6.90 -3.69
N SER A 127 15.17 6.53 -4.87
CA SER A 127 15.38 7.50 -5.95
C SER A 127 14.06 8.08 -6.47
N ALA A 128 13.03 7.25 -6.58
CA ALA A 128 11.70 7.68 -6.99
C ALA A 128 10.98 8.44 -5.87
N ILE A 129 11.05 7.94 -4.63
CA ILE A 129 10.49 8.61 -3.43
C ILE A 129 11.07 10.02 -3.28
N ARG A 130 12.39 10.18 -3.44
CA ARG A 130 13.07 11.49 -3.40
C ARG A 130 12.55 12.43 -4.47
N ARG A 131 12.40 11.94 -5.71
CA ARG A 131 11.90 12.74 -6.83
C ARG A 131 10.48 13.24 -6.57
N VAL A 132 9.59 12.35 -6.13
CA VAL A 132 8.20 12.69 -5.78
C VAL A 132 8.18 13.66 -4.60
N ALA A 133 8.93 13.41 -3.54
CA ALA A 133 9.01 14.30 -2.36
C ALA A 133 9.51 15.72 -2.69
N GLN A 134 10.36 15.87 -3.72
CA GLN A 134 10.83 17.18 -4.18
C GLN A 134 9.78 17.91 -5.04
N ARG A 135 8.98 17.19 -5.83
CA ARG A 135 7.98 17.76 -6.72
C ARG A 135 6.69 18.13 -5.98
N SER A 136 6.24 17.28 -5.09
CA SER A 136 4.96 17.42 -4.37
C SER A 136 5.08 18.42 -3.21
N SER A 137 4.04 19.22 -2.97
CA SER A 137 3.92 20.02 -1.75
C SER A 137 3.40 19.15 -0.58
N TYR A 138 3.42 19.66 0.65
CA TYR A 138 2.79 18.98 1.78
C TYR A 138 1.28 18.91 1.61
N GLU A 139 0.69 19.99 1.13
CA GLU A 139 -0.74 20.11 0.82
C GLU A 139 -1.15 19.11 -0.27
N GLY A 140 -0.35 19.00 -1.36
CA GLY A 140 -0.62 18.03 -2.42
C GLY A 140 -0.57 16.58 -1.94
N ILE A 141 0.39 16.24 -1.07
CA ILE A 141 0.44 14.90 -0.46
C ILE A 141 -0.80 14.64 0.42
N GLU A 142 -1.25 15.65 1.18
CA GLU A 142 -2.47 15.57 1.99
C GLU A 142 -3.71 15.34 1.11
N GLU A 143 -3.85 16.07 0.00
CA GLU A 143 -4.93 15.89 -0.99
C GLU A 143 -4.96 14.47 -1.56
N VAL A 144 -3.80 13.89 -1.89
CA VAL A 144 -3.70 12.50 -2.34
C VAL A 144 -4.15 11.51 -1.25
N ILE A 145 -3.76 11.73 0.01
CA ILE A 145 -4.17 10.86 1.13
C ILE A 145 -5.69 10.94 1.34
N GLU A 146 -6.27 12.14 1.27
CA GLU A 146 -7.73 12.32 1.34
C GLU A 146 -8.46 11.67 0.16
N ALA A 147 -7.90 11.77 -1.05
CA ALA A 147 -8.45 11.12 -2.24
C ALA A 147 -8.43 9.59 -2.12
N LEU A 148 -7.36 9.01 -1.54
CA LEU A 148 -7.29 7.58 -1.23
C LEU A 148 -8.39 7.13 -0.28
N ASP A 149 -8.60 7.85 0.81
CA ASP A 149 -9.67 7.55 1.78
C ASP A 149 -11.06 7.70 1.15
N LYS A 150 -11.23 8.70 0.29
CA LYS A 150 -12.46 8.91 -0.48
C LYS A 150 -12.70 7.78 -1.50
N ALA A 151 -11.66 7.32 -2.18
CA ALA A 151 -11.75 6.19 -3.09
C ALA A 151 -12.15 4.90 -2.37
N LYS A 152 -11.52 4.58 -1.22
CA LYS A 152 -11.90 3.43 -0.39
C LYS A 152 -13.38 3.47 -0.01
N ARG A 153 -13.86 4.60 0.54
CA ARG A 153 -15.28 4.77 0.91
C ARG A 153 -16.23 4.62 -0.28
N ARG A 154 -15.85 5.11 -1.47
CA ARG A 154 -16.66 4.96 -2.69
C ARG A 154 -16.75 3.51 -3.15
N LEU A 155 -15.65 2.78 -3.11
CA LEU A 155 -15.61 1.37 -3.49
C LEU A 155 -16.39 0.50 -2.50
N ASP A 156 -16.29 0.77 -1.20
CA ASP A 156 -17.09 0.12 -0.16
C ASP A 156 -18.59 0.36 -0.33
N ALA A 157 -18.97 1.54 -0.84
CA ALA A 157 -20.35 1.91 -1.18
C ALA A 157 -20.80 1.43 -2.56
N ASN A 158 -20.01 0.59 -3.26
CA ASN A 158 -20.28 0.08 -4.61
C ASN A 158 -20.46 1.18 -5.67
N VAL A 159 -19.79 2.31 -5.53
CA VAL A 159 -19.71 3.33 -6.58
C VAL A 159 -18.93 2.78 -7.77
N ASN A 160 -19.19 3.29 -8.97
CA ASN A 160 -18.51 2.87 -10.19
C ASN A 160 -17.00 2.83 -10.02
N PHE A 161 -16.43 1.65 -10.28
CA PHE A 161 -15.00 1.37 -10.07
C PHE A 161 -14.12 2.24 -10.96
N ASP A 162 -14.39 2.25 -12.26
CA ASP A 162 -13.53 2.94 -13.24
C ASP A 162 -13.49 4.45 -12.95
N LEU A 163 -14.67 5.06 -12.70
CA LEU A 163 -14.77 6.47 -12.34
C LEU A 163 -14.04 6.77 -11.01
N THR A 164 -14.14 5.89 -10.02
CA THR A 164 -13.47 6.08 -8.73
C THR A 164 -11.96 6.05 -8.89
N MET A 165 -11.45 5.10 -9.68
CA MET A 165 -10.01 4.99 -9.95
C MET A 165 -9.50 6.12 -10.84
N GLU A 166 -10.28 6.55 -11.83
CA GLU A 166 -9.92 7.69 -12.68
C GLU A 166 -9.74 8.97 -11.85
N LEU A 167 -10.69 9.29 -10.98
CA LEU A 167 -10.59 10.44 -10.11
C LEU A 167 -9.39 10.36 -9.16
N LEU A 168 -9.09 9.19 -8.61
CA LEU A 168 -7.93 8.97 -7.77
C LEU A 168 -6.61 9.15 -8.55
N MET A 169 -6.51 8.56 -9.75
CA MET A 169 -5.29 8.65 -10.56
C MET A 169 -5.01 10.08 -11.03
N LEU A 170 -6.07 10.85 -11.37
CA LEU A 170 -5.92 12.26 -11.70
C LEU A 170 -5.42 13.07 -10.51
N GLU A 171 -5.97 12.85 -9.32
CA GLU A 171 -5.52 13.50 -8.10
C GLU A 171 -4.05 13.21 -7.79
N ILE A 172 -3.66 11.95 -7.91
CA ILE A 172 -2.26 11.53 -7.74
C ILE A 172 -1.35 12.19 -8.78
N LYS A 173 -1.80 12.30 -10.03
CA LYS A 173 -1.01 12.94 -11.10
C LYS A 173 -0.79 14.40 -10.85
N GLU A 174 -1.78 15.12 -10.36
CA GLU A 174 -1.77 16.57 -10.19
C GLU A 174 -1.03 17.00 -8.92
N ASN A 175 -1.18 16.25 -7.84
CA ASN A 175 -0.76 16.65 -6.49
C ASN A 175 0.30 15.72 -5.87
N GLY A 176 0.44 14.53 -6.40
CA GLY A 176 1.32 13.50 -5.86
C GLY A 176 2.80 13.66 -6.20
#